data_6f0f76ac843684e4c76bd9506c11619f
#
_entry.id   6f0f76ac843684e4c76bd9506c11619f
#
_cell.length_a   1.000
_cell.length_b   1.000
_cell.length_c   1.000
_cell.angle_alpha   90.00
_cell.angle_beta   90.00
_cell.angle_gamma   90.00
#
_symmetry.space_group_name_H-M   'P 1'
#
loop_
_entity.id
_entity.type
_entity.pdbx_description
1 polymer ?
#
loop_
_entity_poly.entity_id
_entity_poly.type
_entity_poly.pdbx_seq_one_letter_code
_entity_poly.pdbx_strand_id
1 'polypeptide(L)'
;MPGNTPRDARDYEAELVQGTEPATRLPFGVSRPYAALARTEDPQTDPIAAQYIPTEKELATLPYESTDPIGDTRYLVTDRLVHHYPDRALLLVSDRCATYCRFCFRRHFTGHGGGRISEEQLEDACRYLSRTRTVREVLLSGGDPLMLSDRDLEQVVGRLKQVDPDYIIRICTRMPVFLPARVTEDLAGMLGRYGSVWVVIHANHPRELTDEFRRGIRLLLAAGIPIVNQSVLLRNINDDPDTLEQLFRGLVRCGVKPYYLFQGDLASGTAHFRVPLSRGIELMQKLRARLSGLALPTYAVDLPGGGKVPVESALLRVEADAYVLRGPDGAEYRYPREEDPPPR
;
A
#
# COMPACT_ATOMS: atom_id res chain seq x y z
N MET A 1 9.85 -34.36 -14.38
CA MET A 1 9.35 -33.05 -13.92
C MET A 1 10.37 -32.04 -14.36
N PRO A 2 10.10 -31.05 -15.24
CA PRO A 2 11.08 -30.02 -15.55
C PRO A 2 11.26 -29.14 -14.31
N GLY A 3 12.53 -28.98 -13.88
CA GLY A 3 12.89 -28.24 -12.69
C GLY A 3 12.37 -26.82 -12.74
N ASN A 4 11.68 -26.42 -11.70
CA ASN A 4 11.15 -25.08 -11.51
C ASN A 4 12.34 -24.17 -11.12
N THR A 5 12.99 -23.55 -12.11
CA THR A 5 14.00 -22.52 -11.84
C THR A 5 13.32 -21.35 -11.14
N PRO A 6 13.85 -20.83 -10.02
CA PRO A 6 13.26 -19.67 -9.35
C PRO A 6 13.07 -18.53 -10.34
N ARG A 7 11.83 -18.08 -10.54
CA ARG A 7 11.54 -16.98 -11.45
C ARG A 7 12.12 -15.68 -10.88
N ASP A 8 12.99 -15.04 -11.64
CA ASP A 8 13.55 -13.73 -11.34
C ASP A 8 12.51 -12.63 -11.70
N ALA A 9 12.62 -11.45 -11.11
CA ALA A 9 11.83 -10.28 -11.51
C ALA A 9 11.91 -10.00 -13.02
N ARG A 10 13.05 -10.32 -13.67
CA ARG A 10 13.26 -10.25 -15.12
C ARG A 10 12.31 -11.15 -15.93
N ASP A 11 11.86 -12.27 -15.37
CA ASP A 11 10.93 -13.19 -16.04
C ASP A 11 9.55 -12.58 -16.23
N TYR A 12 9.24 -11.49 -15.52
CA TYR A 12 7.98 -10.76 -15.60
C TYR A 12 8.07 -9.46 -16.40
N GLU A 13 9.26 -9.04 -16.85
CA GLU A 13 9.43 -7.80 -17.64
C GLU A 13 8.58 -7.84 -18.92
N ALA A 14 8.42 -9.03 -19.53
CA ALA A 14 7.54 -9.22 -20.69
C ALA A 14 6.04 -8.97 -20.39
N GLU A 15 5.64 -9.02 -19.12
CA GLU A 15 4.26 -8.77 -18.69
C GLU A 15 4.00 -7.31 -18.33
N LEU A 16 5.04 -6.45 -18.37
CA LEU A 16 4.92 -5.03 -18.06
C LEU A 16 4.79 -4.21 -19.34
N VAL A 17 3.82 -3.31 -19.37
CA VAL A 17 3.71 -2.25 -20.37
C VAL A 17 4.29 -0.99 -19.76
N GLN A 18 5.38 -0.51 -20.35
CA GLN A 18 6.01 0.75 -19.96
C GLN A 18 5.72 1.81 -21.04
N GLY A 19 5.47 3.02 -20.62
CA GLY A 19 5.27 4.17 -21.52
C GLY A 19 6.32 5.25 -21.25
N THR A 20 6.28 6.29 -22.08
CA THR A 20 7.06 7.51 -21.83
C THR A 20 6.68 8.13 -20.50
N GLU A 21 7.68 8.63 -19.76
CA GLU A 21 7.42 9.33 -18.50
C GLU A 21 6.43 10.47 -18.72
N PRO A 22 5.26 10.45 -18.06
CA PRO A 22 4.38 11.59 -18.09
C PRO A 22 5.06 12.75 -17.34
N ALA A 23 4.69 13.99 -17.67
CA ALA A 23 5.14 15.19 -16.94
C ALA A 23 4.85 15.18 -15.42
N THR A 24 4.22 14.13 -14.94
CA THR A 24 3.70 13.93 -13.57
C THR A 24 4.73 13.44 -12.55
N ARG A 25 6.00 13.32 -12.88
CA ARG A 25 7.09 12.83 -11.99
C ARG A 25 6.95 11.38 -11.48
N LEU A 26 5.84 10.69 -11.70
CA LEU A 26 5.70 9.27 -11.39
C LEU A 26 5.79 8.49 -12.70
N PRO A 27 6.67 7.49 -12.83
CA PRO A 27 6.77 6.67 -14.04
C PRO A 27 5.42 6.08 -14.46
N PHE A 28 5.29 5.75 -15.74
CA PHE A 28 4.17 4.95 -16.23
C PHE A 28 4.63 3.51 -16.42
N GLY A 29 3.84 2.59 -15.86
CA GLY A 29 3.98 1.16 -16.08
C GLY A 29 2.79 0.44 -15.49
N VAL A 30 2.30 -0.57 -16.20
CA VAL A 30 1.19 -1.42 -15.79
C VAL A 30 1.46 -2.86 -16.21
N SER A 31 1.14 -3.81 -15.33
CA SER A 31 1.17 -5.22 -15.71
C SER A 31 0.01 -5.55 -16.66
N ARG A 32 0.25 -6.39 -17.66
CA ARG A 32 -0.78 -6.82 -18.60
C ARG A 32 -2.00 -7.46 -17.93
N PRO A 33 -1.84 -8.36 -16.92
CA PRO A 33 -2.98 -8.92 -16.21
C PRO A 33 -3.83 -7.85 -15.54
N TYR A 34 -3.23 -6.80 -14.94
CA TYR A 34 -3.98 -5.74 -14.30
C TYR A 34 -4.67 -4.82 -15.32
N ALA A 35 -3.99 -4.45 -16.39
CA ALA A 35 -4.58 -3.65 -17.46
C ALA A 35 -5.81 -4.34 -18.09
N ALA A 36 -5.77 -5.68 -18.22
CA ALA A 36 -6.89 -6.48 -18.74
C ALA A 36 -8.15 -6.46 -17.87
N LEU A 37 -8.05 -6.01 -16.61
CA LEU A 37 -9.22 -5.85 -15.72
C LEU A 37 -10.02 -4.58 -16.05
N ALA A 38 -9.43 -3.62 -16.74
CA ALA A 38 -10.13 -2.43 -17.21
C ALA A 38 -11.12 -2.81 -18.33
N ARG A 39 -12.34 -2.28 -18.26
CA ARG A 39 -13.37 -2.48 -19.29
C ARG A 39 -13.25 -1.45 -20.40
N THR A 40 -12.68 -0.29 -20.07
CA THR A 40 -12.34 0.79 -21.00
C THR A 40 -11.01 1.40 -20.57
N GLU A 41 -10.32 2.05 -21.51
CA GLU A 41 -9.08 2.78 -21.23
C GLU A 41 -9.34 4.23 -20.76
N ASP A 42 -10.59 4.57 -20.47
CA ASP A 42 -10.96 5.88 -19.96
C ASP A 42 -10.87 5.93 -18.43
N PRO A 43 -9.87 6.64 -17.85
CA PRO A 43 -9.70 6.75 -16.40
C PRO A 43 -10.79 7.58 -15.71
N GLN A 44 -11.69 8.23 -16.48
CA GLN A 44 -12.80 8.97 -15.88
C GLN A 44 -14.01 8.08 -15.57
N THR A 45 -14.15 6.96 -16.28
CA THR A 45 -15.31 6.07 -16.21
C THR A 45 -14.98 4.66 -15.71
N ASP A 46 -13.72 4.21 -15.84
CA ASP A 46 -13.31 2.88 -15.39
C ASP A 46 -12.46 2.94 -14.10
N PRO A 47 -12.92 2.33 -12.98
CA PRO A 47 -12.22 2.37 -11.69
C PRO A 47 -10.88 1.62 -11.67
N ILE A 48 -10.62 0.73 -12.63
CA ILE A 48 -9.32 0.06 -12.75
C ILE A 48 -8.37 0.95 -13.57
N ALA A 49 -8.82 1.43 -14.74
CA ALA A 49 -8.05 2.33 -15.58
C ALA A 49 -7.60 3.59 -14.81
N ALA A 50 -8.49 4.16 -13.99
CA ALA A 50 -8.20 5.33 -13.15
C ALA A 50 -6.99 5.11 -12.22
N GLN A 51 -6.72 3.89 -11.80
CA GLN A 51 -5.64 3.62 -10.84
C GLN A 51 -4.26 3.60 -11.49
N TYR A 52 -4.13 3.46 -12.82
CA TYR A 52 -2.83 3.36 -13.48
C TYR A 52 -2.63 4.29 -14.68
N ILE A 53 -3.68 4.77 -15.33
CA ILE A 53 -3.56 5.70 -16.46
C ILE A 53 -3.31 7.12 -15.94
N PRO A 54 -2.17 7.76 -16.31
CA PRO A 54 -1.89 9.14 -15.92
C PRO A 54 -2.86 10.12 -16.57
N THR A 55 -3.17 11.19 -15.86
CA THR A 55 -4.04 12.27 -16.36
C THR A 55 -3.42 13.64 -16.06
N GLU A 56 -3.84 14.66 -16.81
CA GLU A 56 -3.41 16.05 -16.57
C GLU A 56 -3.77 16.56 -15.17
N LYS A 57 -4.76 15.96 -14.51
CA LYS A 57 -5.14 16.30 -13.12
C LYS A 57 -3.99 16.10 -12.13
N GLU A 58 -3.03 15.22 -12.44
CA GLU A 58 -1.85 15.00 -11.60
C GLU A 58 -0.86 16.17 -11.62
N LEU A 59 -0.98 17.10 -12.56
CA LEU A 59 -0.14 18.30 -12.64
C LEU A 59 -0.55 19.37 -11.62
N ALA A 60 -1.78 19.30 -11.11
CA ALA A 60 -2.28 20.21 -10.09
C ALA A 60 -1.76 19.82 -8.71
N THR A 61 -1.31 20.81 -7.95
CA THR A 61 -0.89 20.64 -6.54
C THR A 61 -1.61 21.68 -5.69
N LEU A 62 -2.25 21.25 -4.63
CA LEU A 62 -2.95 22.13 -3.70
C LEU A 62 -1.96 22.65 -2.63
N PRO A 63 -2.23 23.84 -2.01
CA PRO A 63 -1.28 24.48 -1.08
C PRO A 63 -0.91 23.64 0.15
N TYR A 64 -1.76 22.69 0.55
CA TYR A 64 -1.54 21.81 1.69
C TYR A 64 -1.00 20.44 1.30
N GLU A 65 -0.73 20.18 0.02
CA GLU A 65 -0.11 18.96 -0.45
C GLU A 65 1.41 19.00 -0.36
N SER A 66 2.00 17.84 -0.17
CA SER A 66 3.45 17.66 -0.06
C SER A 66 3.95 16.57 -1.00
N THR A 67 5.18 16.67 -1.44
CA THR A 67 5.88 15.58 -2.14
C THR A 67 6.21 14.42 -1.20
N ASP A 68 6.30 14.69 0.12
CA ASP A 68 6.51 13.70 1.19
C ASP A 68 5.42 13.89 2.27
N PRO A 69 4.16 13.46 2.01
CA PRO A 69 3.00 13.80 2.82
C PRO A 69 3.02 13.19 4.22
N ILE A 70 3.72 12.08 4.41
CA ILE A 70 3.82 11.40 5.72
C ILE A 70 5.19 11.62 6.39
N GLY A 71 6.10 12.39 5.75
CA GLY A 71 7.38 12.77 6.30
C GLY A 71 8.41 11.64 6.38
N ASP A 72 8.35 10.66 5.47
CA ASP A 72 9.32 9.55 5.43
C ASP A 72 10.77 10.06 5.49
N THR A 73 11.09 11.15 4.74
CA THR A 73 12.43 11.73 4.68
C THR A 73 12.92 12.23 6.04
N ARG A 74 12.02 12.76 6.87
CA ARG A 74 12.37 13.27 8.22
C ARG A 74 12.77 12.12 9.17
N TYR A 75 12.24 10.93 8.95
CA TYR A 75 12.43 9.76 9.81
C TYR A 75 13.41 8.74 9.21
N LEU A 76 14.10 9.07 8.12
CA LEU A 76 15.18 8.25 7.58
C LEU A 76 16.35 8.19 8.58
N VAL A 77 16.69 6.98 8.98
CA VAL A 77 17.82 6.71 9.89
C VAL A 77 18.99 6.05 9.16
N THR A 78 18.74 5.48 8.00
CA THR A 78 19.69 5.12 6.94
C THR A 78 19.07 5.42 5.59
N ASP A 79 19.79 5.26 4.49
CA ASP A 79 19.29 5.55 3.13
C ASP A 79 17.98 4.81 2.77
N ARG A 80 17.71 3.67 3.42
CA ARG A 80 16.58 2.79 3.12
C ARG A 80 15.71 2.45 4.33
N LEU A 81 16.04 2.91 5.54
CA LEU A 81 15.30 2.60 6.75
C LEU A 81 14.64 3.86 7.34
N VAL A 82 13.31 3.84 7.39
CA VAL A 82 12.49 4.88 8.04
C VAL A 82 12.05 4.37 9.42
N HIS A 83 12.33 5.13 10.47
CA HIS A 83 11.94 4.78 11.84
C HIS A 83 11.11 5.90 12.47
N HIS A 84 9.81 5.90 12.17
CA HIS A 84 8.85 6.92 12.64
C HIS A 84 8.20 6.50 13.98
N TYR A 85 7.88 5.21 14.14
CA TYR A 85 7.15 4.70 15.31
C TYR A 85 8.09 3.91 16.23
N PRO A 86 7.92 3.99 17.57
CA PRO A 86 8.89 3.39 18.49
C PRO A 86 9.10 1.88 18.32
N ASP A 87 8.06 1.16 17.92
CA ASP A 87 8.01 -0.31 17.89
C ASP A 87 8.18 -0.93 16.51
N ARG A 88 8.23 -0.10 15.44
CA ARG A 88 8.29 -0.59 14.06
C ARG A 88 9.07 0.32 13.14
N ALA A 89 9.77 -0.28 12.18
CA ALA A 89 10.51 0.42 11.15
C ALA A 89 10.07 -0.03 9.75
N LEU A 90 10.24 0.84 8.76
CA LEU A 90 9.95 0.59 7.36
C LEU A 90 11.25 0.47 6.57
N LEU A 91 11.50 -0.65 5.91
CA LEU A 91 12.64 -0.87 5.04
C LEU A 91 12.22 -0.77 3.57
N LEU A 92 12.82 0.18 2.85
CA LEU A 92 12.58 0.43 1.43
C LEU A 92 13.46 -0.49 0.58
N VAL A 93 12.96 -1.69 0.26
CA VAL A 93 13.76 -2.75 -0.38
C VAL A 93 13.85 -2.63 -1.90
N SER A 94 12.92 -1.89 -2.52
CA SER A 94 12.89 -1.62 -3.96
C SER A 94 12.18 -0.29 -4.21
N ASP A 95 12.53 0.39 -5.32
CA ASP A 95 11.77 1.54 -5.81
C ASP A 95 10.85 1.19 -6.99
N ARG A 96 10.89 -0.07 -7.46
CA ARG A 96 10.14 -0.53 -8.62
C ARG A 96 8.79 -1.13 -8.22
N CYS A 97 7.79 -0.96 -9.11
CA CYS A 97 6.48 -1.57 -9.03
C CYS A 97 6.10 -2.23 -10.36
N ALA A 98 5.28 -3.28 -10.31
CA ALA A 98 4.68 -3.88 -11.51
C ALA A 98 3.60 -2.98 -12.14
N THR A 99 3.01 -2.09 -11.34
CA THR A 99 2.06 -1.06 -11.77
C THR A 99 2.25 0.17 -10.89
N TYR A 100 2.42 1.34 -11.52
CA TYR A 100 2.58 2.60 -10.80
C TYR A 100 1.21 3.22 -10.51
N CYS A 101 0.74 3.07 -9.27
CA CYS A 101 -0.54 3.61 -8.82
C CYS A 101 -0.56 5.13 -8.91
N ARG A 102 -1.53 5.72 -9.64
CA ARG A 102 -1.58 7.19 -9.82
C ARG A 102 -1.90 7.96 -8.53
N PHE A 103 -2.43 7.29 -7.53
CA PHE A 103 -2.66 7.82 -6.16
C PHE A 103 -1.51 7.51 -5.18
N CYS A 104 -0.35 7.05 -5.65
CA CYS A 104 0.79 6.69 -4.80
C CYS A 104 1.27 7.91 -4.00
N PHE A 105 1.26 7.80 -2.66
CA PHE A 105 1.77 8.86 -1.79
C PHE A 105 3.30 8.90 -1.74
N ARG A 106 3.98 7.75 -1.96
CA ARG A 106 5.45 7.64 -1.97
C ARG A 106 6.04 7.87 -3.37
N ARG A 107 5.38 8.69 -4.20
CA ARG A 107 5.80 8.97 -5.57
C ARG A 107 7.16 9.68 -5.68
N HIS A 108 7.61 10.33 -4.61
CA HIS A 108 8.95 10.94 -4.54
C HIS A 108 10.07 9.91 -4.51
N PHE A 109 9.82 8.70 -4.05
CA PHE A 109 10.77 7.58 -3.98
C PHE A 109 10.53 6.56 -5.09
N THR A 110 9.27 6.21 -5.38
CA THR A 110 8.89 5.14 -6.31
C THR A 110 9.32 5.48 -7.74
N GLY A 111 10.18 4.64 -8.32
CA GLY A 111 10.78 4.82 -9.64
C GLY A 111 12.04 5.70 -9.67
N HIS A 112 12.47 6.27 -8.53
CA HIS A 112 13.60 7.21 -8.44
C HIS A 112 14.64 6.83 -7.39
N GLY A 113 14.42 5.76 -6.64
CA GLY A 113 15.25 5.39 -5.49
C GLY A 113 16.49 4.55 -5.81
N GLY A 114 16.87 4.38 -7.08
CA GLY A 114 18.08 3.65 -7.46
C GLY A 114 17.94 2.12 -7.50
N GLY A 115 16.73 1.61 -7.65
CA GLY A 115 16.46 0.19 -7.81
C GLY A 115 16.32 -0.59 -6.49
N ARG A 116 16.78 -1.83 -6.47
CA ARG A 116 16.75 -2.68 -5.26
C ARG A 116 17.76 -2.21 -4.22
N ILE A 117 17.47 -2.53 -2.96
CA ILE A 117 18.39 -2.31 -1.85
C ILE A 117 19.74 -3.04 -2.09
N SER A 118 20.86 -2.37 -1.86
CA SER A 118 22.19 -2.96 -1.93
C SER A 118 22.51 -3.74 -0.64
N GLU A 119 23.55 -4.61 -0.70
CA GLU A 119 24.02 -5.32 0.49
C GLU A 119 24.51 -4.36 1.58
N GLU A 120 25.19 -3.28 1.21
CA GLU A 120 25.67 -2.25 2.13
C GLU A 120 24.50 -1.54 2.81
N GLN A 121 23.48 -1.13 2.05
CA GLN A 121 22.28 -0.48 2.59
C GLN A 121 21.50 -1.41 3.53
N LEU A 122 21.42 -2.71 3.22
CA LEU A 122 20.80 -3.73 4.07
C LEU A 122 21.60 -3.92 5.37
N GLU A 123 22.93 -3.96 5.27
CA GLU A 123 23.81 -4.07 6.43
C GLU A 123 23.68 -2.86 7.37
N ASP A 124 23.61 -1.65 6.82
CA ASP A 124 23.42 -0.43 7.59
C ASP A 124 22.07 -0.44 8.33
N ALA A 125 21.00 -0.87 7.65
CA ALA A 125 19.69 -1.05 8.29
C ALA A 125 19.75 -2.10 9.42
N CYS A 126 20.35 -3.25 9.19
CA CYS A 126 20.53 -4.30 10.21
C CYS A 126 21.37 -3.81 11.40
N ARG A 127 22.43 -3.06 11.16
CA ARG A 127 23.28 -2.46 12.20
C ARG A 127 22.51 -1.47 13.05
N TYR A 128 21.66 -0.62 12.45
CA TYR A 128 20.78 0.27 13.18
C TYR A 128 19.79 -0.52 14.04
N LEU A 129 19.10 -1.49 13.45
CA LEU A 129 18.08 -2.31 14.11
C LEU A 129 18.66 -3.11 15.28
N SER A 130 19.88 -3.65 15.15
CA SER A 130 20.56 -4.39 16.25
C SER A 130 20.80 -3.56 17.50
N ARG A 131 20.90 -2.23 17.37
CA ARG A 131 21.08 -1.27 18.45
C ARG A 131 19.75 -0.70 18.97
N THR A 132 18.67 -0.84 18.20
CA THR A 132 17.36 -0.23 18.50
C THR A 132 16.38 -1.30 18.96
N ARG A 133 16.54 -1.75 20.20
CA ARG A 133 15.80 -2.87 20.80
C ARG A 133 14.31 -2.62 21.02
N THR A 134 13.81 -1.41 20.80
CA THR A 134 12.37 -1.09 20.86
C THR A 134 11.61 -1.58 19.63
N VAL A 135 12.26 -1.68 18.47
CA VAL A 135 11.64 -2.19 17.24
C VAL A 135 11.28 -3.67 17.41
N ARG A 136 10.04 -4.01 17.07
CA ARG A 136 9.47 -5.37 17.08
C ARG A 136 9.00 -5.81 15.70
N GLU A 137 8.71 -4.86 14.82
CA GLU A 137 8.19 -5.13 13.50
C GLU A 137 9.02 -4.41 12.44
N VAL A 138 9.28 -5.09 11.33
CA VAL A 138 9.91 -4.50 10.16
C VAL A 138 8.97 -4.67 8.95
N LEU A 139 8.59 -3.54 8.35
CA LEU A 139 7.76 -3.50 7.16
C LEU A 139 8.66 -3.43 5.93
N LEU A 140 8.55 -4.38 5.04
CA LEU A 140 9.19 -4.33 3.72
C LEU A 140 8.26 -3.61 2.74
N SER A 141 8.75 -2.56 2.11
CA SER A 141 7.98 -1.71 1.20
C SER A 141 8.93 -0.95 0.25
N GLY A 142 8.54 0.26 -0.14
CA GLY A 142 9.26 1.17 -1.05
C GLY A 142 8.43 1.40 -2.29
N GLY A 143 8.81 0.78 -3.43
CA GLY A 143 7.92 0.38 -4.50
C GLY A 143 7.17 -0.87 -4.05
N ASP A 144 7.41 -2.00 -4.69
CA ASP A 144 6.80 -3.26 -4.24
C ASP A 144 7.92 -4.28 -3.90
N PRO A 145 7.96 -4.83 -2.67
CA PRO A 145 9.00 -5.78 -2.26
C PRO A 145 8.98 -7.08 -3.06
N LEU A 146 7.84 -7.50 -3.63
CA LEU A 146 7.78 -8.69 -4.48
C LEU A 146 8.30 -8.46 -5.91
N MET A 147 8.81 -7.25 -6.22
CA MET A 147 9.67 -7.02 -7.38
C MET A 147 11.08 -7.60 -7.21
N LEU A 148 11.49 -7.92 -5.99
CA LEU A 148 12.72 -8.67 -5.76
C LEU A 148 12.57 -10.13 -6.24
N SER A 149 13.68 -10.76 -6.62
CA SER A 149 13.71 -12.21 -6.80
C SER A 149 13.45 -12.94 -5.47
N ASP A 150 13.02 -14.20 -5.52
CA ASP A 150 12.84 -14.99 -4.30
C ASP A 150 14.13 -15.06 -3.48
N ARG A 151 15.29 -15.19 -4.15
CA ARG A 151 16.61 -15.21 -3.52
C ARG A 151 16.92 -13.87 -2.81
N ASP A 152 16.70 -12.74 -3.49
CA ASP A 152 16.98 -11.42 -2.89
C ASP A 152 16.03 -11.12 -1.73
N LEU A 153 14.75 -11.50 -1.85
CA LEU A 153 13.77 -11.36 -0.78
C LEU A 153 14.12 -12.25 0.42
N GLU A 154 14.51 -13.50 0.17
CA GLU A 154 14.97 -14.44 1.20
C GLU A 154 16.21 -13.90 1.92
N GLN A 155 17.15 -13.30 1.19
CA GLN A 155 18.33 -12.66 1.80
C GLN A 155 17.90 -11.52 2.75
N VAL A 156 16.98 -10.65 2.33
CA VAL A 156 16.48 -9.55 3.19
C VAL A 156 15.81 -10.09 4.44
N VAL A 157 14.86 -11.02 4.29
CA VAL A 157 14.13 -11.61 5.42
C VAL A 157 15.09 -12.35 6.35
N GLY A 158 15.99 -13.15 5.81
CA GLY A 158 16.97 -13.91 6.58
C GLY A 158 17.91 -13.01 7.38
N ARG A 159 18.41 -11.92 6.80
CA ARG A 159 19.27 -10.94 7.50
C ARG A 159 18.53 -10.26 8.65
N LEU A 160 17.25 -9.87 8.45
CA LEU A 160 16.45 -9.31 9.53
C LEU A 160 16.20 -10.30 10.66
N LYS A 161 15.93 -11.58 10.33
CA LYS A 161 15.78 -12.65 11.32
C LYS A 161 17.05 -13.02 12.03
N GLN A 162 18.22 -12.75 11.47
CA GLN A 162 19.51 -12.86 12.17
C GLN A 162 19.71 -11.74 13.19
N VAL A 163 19.17 -10.54 12.96
CA VAL A 163 19.19 -9.43 13.93
C VAL A 163 18.32 -9.75 15.12
N ASP A 164 17.08 -10.18 14.88
CA ASP A 164 16.15 -10.66 15.92
C ASP A 164 15.21 -11.71 15.30
N PRO A 165 15.27 -12.98 15.73
CA PRO A 165 14.40 -14.04 15.23
C PRO A 165 12.91 -13.79 15.49
N ASP A 166 12.59 -12.98 16.50
CA ASP A 166 11.22 -12.68 16.90
C ASP A 166 10.60 -11.50 16.14
N TYR A 167 11.36 -10.82 15.24
CA TYR A 167 10.78 -9.76 14.42
C TYR A 167 9.54 -10.24 13.65
N ILE A 168 8.47 -9.46 13.75
CA ILE A 168 7.34 -9.58 12.84
C ILE A 168 7.74 -8.89 11.53
N ILE A 169 7.81 -9.66 10.44
CA ILE A 169 8.09 -9.12 9.10
C ILE A 169 6.78 -8.92 8.37
N ARG A 170 6.50 -7.70 7.91
CA ARG A 170 5.30 -7.40 7.10
C ARG A 170 5.71 -7.07 5.66
N ILE A 171 5.29 -7.88 4.70
CA ILE A 171 5.52 -7.66 3.28
C ILE A 171 4.34 -6.88 2.73
N CYS A 172 4.55 -5.57 2.44
CA CYS A 172 3.51 -4.66 1.95
C CYS A 172 3.54 -4.65 0.42
N THR A 173 2.54 -5.28 -0.23
CA THR A 173 2.59 -5.55 -1.67
C THR A 173 1.22 -5.41 -2.35
N ARG A 174 1.23 -5.01 -3.63
CA ARG A 174 0.09 -5.13 -4.54
C ARG A 174 0.25 -6.26 -5.58
N MET A 175 1.37 -7.01 -5.52
CA MET A 175 1.65 -8.07 -6.49
C MET A 175 0.52 -9.10 -6.65
N PRO A 176 -0.15 -9.57 -5.58
CA PRO A 176 -1.27 -10.50 -5.76
C PRO A 176 -2.41 -9.94 -6.62
N VAL A 177 -2.53 -8.59 -6.68
CA VAL A 177 -3.50 -7.87 -7.52
C VAL A 177 -2.93 -7.60 -8.92
N PHE A 178 -1.70 -7.11 -8.99
CA PHE A 178 -1.10 -6.64 -10.24
C PHE A 178 -0.55 -7.76 -11.11
N LEU A 179 0.10 -8.73 -10.48
CA LEU A 179 0.76 -9.85 -11.15
C LEU A 179 0.61 -11.11 -10.31
N PRO A 180 -0.60 -11.71 -10.26
CA PRO A 180 -0.89 -12.86 -9.39
C PRO A 180 0.05 -14.04 -9.61
N ALA A 181 0.57 -14.22 -10.83
CA ALA A 181 1.53 -15.27 -11.18
C ALA A 181 2.85 -15.17 -10.39
N ARG A 182 3.18 -13.99 -9.82
CA ARG A 182 4.35 -13.81 -8.94
C ARG A 182 4.22 -14.59 -7.63
N VAL A 183 3.00 -14.87 -7.19
CA VAL A 183 2.75 -15.65 -5.97
C VAL A 183 2.77 -17.13 -6.33
N THR A 184 3.94 -17.75 -6.16
CA THR A 184 4.19 -19.18 -6.44
C THR A 184 4.20 -20.00 -5.16
N GLU A 185 4.16 -21.34 -5.28
CA GLU A 185 4.36 -22.27 -4.17
C GLU A 185 5.74 -22.10 -3.54
N ASP A 186 6.77 -21.88 -4.36
CA ASP A 186 8.15 -21.70 -3.90
C ASP A 186 8.27 -20.43 -3.06
N LEU A 187 7.73 -19.29 -3.53
CA LEU A 187 7.69 -18.04 -2.76
C LEU A 187 6.96 -18.23 -1.43
N ALA A 188 5.75 -18.80 -1.47
CA ALA A 188 4.95 -19.01 -0.27
C ALA A 188 5.67 -19.95 0.71
N GLY A 189 6.20 -21.07 0.23
CA GLY A 189 6.98 -22.02 1.03
C GLY A 189 8.24 -21.40 1.62
N MET A 190 8.98 -20.59 0.87
CA MET A 190 10.15 -19.86 1.34
C MET A 190 9.78 -18.93 2.49
N LEU A 191 8.77 -18.08 2.33
CA LEU A 191 8.33 -17.13 3.34
C LEU A 191 7.78 -17.83 4.59
N GLY A 192 7.03 -18.92 4.41
CA GLY A 192 6.44 -19.70 5.52
C GLY A 192 7.48 -20.31 6.47
N ARG A 193 8.70 -20.60 6.00
CA ARG A 193 9.78 -21.14 6.83
C ARG A 193 10.28 -20.15 7.91
N TYR A 194 10.08 -18.85 7.72
CA TYR A 194 10.57 -17.84 8.65
C TYR A 194 9.64 -17.57 9.84
N GLY A 195 8.46 -18.21 9.91
CA GLY A 195 7.46 -17.90 10.97
C GLY A 195 7.00 -16.45 10.86
N SER A 196 6.58 -15.82 11.88
CA SER A 196 6.12 -14.40 12.03
C SER A 196 6.23 -13.46 10.80
N VAL A 197 5.91 -13.98 9.60
CA VAL A 197 5.82 -13.21 8.33
C VAL A 197 4.35 -12.98 8.04
N TRP A 198 3.98 -11.73 7.78
CA TRP A 198 2.64 -11.30 7.40
C TRP A 198 2.68 -10.70 6.00
N VAL A 199 1.66 -10.95 5.21
CA VAL A 199 1.49 -10.26 3.92
C VAL A 199 0.37 -9.23 4.05
N VAL A 200 0.72 -7.98 3.78
CA VAL A 200 -0.19 -6.85 3.79
C VAL A 200 -0.47 -6.48 2.34
N ILE A 201 -1.59 -6.96 1.80
CA ILE A 201 -1.96 -6.68 0.43
C ILE A 201 -2.67 -5.33 0.30
N HIS A 202 -2.76 -4.84 -0.94
CA HIS A 202 -3.47 -3.62 -1.24
C HIS A 202 -4.42 -3.86 -2.44
N ALA A 203 -5.70 -4.00 -2.15
CA ALA A 203 -6.78 -4.07 -3.13
C ALA A 203 -7.80 -2.95 -2.84
N ASN A 204 -8.27 -2.26 -3.88
CA ASN A 204 -9.17 -1.12 -3.79
C ASN A 204 -10.56 -1.36 -4.39
N HIS A 205 -10.69 -2.36 -5.26
CA HIS A 205 -11.93 -2.57 -6.01
C HIS A 205 -12.26 -4.08 -6.13
N PRO A 206 -13.53 -4.50 -6.07
CA PRO A 206 -13.90 -5.92 -6.12
C PRO A 206 -13.47 -6.64 -7.41
N ARG A 207 -13.33 -5.93 -8.55
CA ARG A 207 -12.79 -6.50 -9.80
C ARG A 207 -11.33 -6.94 -9.70
N GLU A 208 -10.58 -6.49 -8.72
CA GLU A 208 -9.20 -6.91 -8.44
C GLU A 208 -9.12 -8.31 -7.82
N LEU A 209 -10.23 -8.83 -7.30
CA LEU A 209 -10.29 -10.14 -6.66
C LEU A 209 -10.55 -11.25 -7.70
N THR A 210 -9.66 -11.41 -8.67
CA THR A 210 -9.75 -12.43 -9.74
C THR A 210 -9.56 -13.86 -9.21
N ASP A 211 -9.74 -14.84 -10.04
CA ASP A 211 -9.47 -16.24 -9.65
C ASP A 211 -7.98 -16.50 -9.46
N GLU A 212 -7.11 -15.86 -10.26
CA GLU A 212 -5.65 -15.87 -10.11
C GLU A 212 -5.23 -15.23 -8.79
N PHE A 213 -5.80 -14.07 -8.43
CA PHE A 213 -5.63 -13.46 -7.12
C PHE A 213 -5.99 -14.45 -6.01
N ARG A 214 -7.20 -15.07 -6.09
CA ARG A 214 -7.67 -16.03 -5.08
C ARG A 214 -6.75 -17.23 -4.97
N ARG A 215 -6.17 -17.70 -6.09
CA ARG A 215 -5.18 -18.77 -6.10
C ARG A 215 -3.92 -18.36 -5.33
N GLY A 216 -3.37 -17.19 -5.62
CA GLY A 216 -2.18 -16.68 -4.91
C GLY A 216 -2.41 -16.54 -3.41
N ILE A 217 -3.58 -16.01 -3.00
CA ILE A 217 -3.96 -15.92 -1.58
C ILE A 217 -4.01 -17.31 -0.92
N ARG A 218 -4.58 -18.31 -1.59
CA ARG A 218 -4.63 -19.69 -1.04
C ARG A 218 -3.23 -20.27 -0.84
N LEU A 219 -2.27 -20.01 -1.74
CA LEU A 219 -0.88 -20.48 -1.59
C LEU A 219 -0.22 -19.89 -0.35
N LEU A 220 -0.38 -18.59 -0.13
CA LEU A 220 0.16 -17.92 1.05
C LEU A 220 -0.48 -18.44 2.35
N LEU A 221 -1.81 -18.58 2.38
CA LEU A 221 -2.52 -19.12 3.54
C LEU A 221 -2.14 -20.58 3.83
N ALA A 222 -1.98 -21.42 2.79
CA ALA A 222 -1.55 -22.80 2.94
C ALA A 222 -0.12 -22.92 3.50
N ALA A 223 0.74 -21.92 3.25
CA ALA A 223 2.06 -21.80 3.87
C ALA A 223 2.04 -21.23 5.30
N GLY A 224 0.86 -21.00 5.89
CA GLY A 224 0.70 -20.47 7.25
C GLY A 224 0.93 -18.97 7.37
N ILE A 225 0.89 -18.22 6.27
CA ILE A 225 1.13 -16.78 6.25
C ILE A 225 -0.18 -16.02 6.45
N PRO A 226 -0.36 -15.26 7.54
CA PRO A 226 -1.52 -14.40 7.74
C PRO A 226 -1.54 -13.25 6.72
N ILE A 227 -2.77 -12.91 6.26
CA ILE A 227 -2.94 -11.89 5.22
C ILE A 227 -3.97 -10.85 5.67
N VAL A 228 -3.60 -9.58 5.54
CA VAL A 228 -4.49 -8.44 5.76
C VAL A 228 -4.50 -7.53 4.54
N ASN A 229 -5.57 -6.76 4.36
CA ASN A 229 -5.69 -5.81 3.26
C ASN A 229 -5.73 -4.38 3.76
N GLN A 230 -4.99 -3.50 3.09
CA GLN A 230 -5.08 -2.05 3.20
C GLN A 230 -5.69 -1.50 1.91
N SER A 231 -6.83 -0.83 2.00
CA SER A 231 -7.42 -0.10 0.88
C SER A 231 -7.23 1.40 1.08
N VAL A 232 -7.22 2.16 0.00
CA VAL A 232 -7.33 3.62 0.04
C VAL A 232 -8.71 4.01 -0.46
N LEU A 233 -9.37 4.95 0.22
CA LEU A 233 -10.64 5.53 -0.23
C LEU A 233 -10.37 6.51 -1.37
N LEU A 234 -10.87 6.19 -2.56
CA LEU A 234 -10.55 6.87 -3.80
C LEU A 234 -11.82 7.28 -4.54
N ARG A 235 -11.90 8.54 -4.90
CA ARG A 235 -13.03 9.13 -5.63
C ARG A 235 -13.24 8.45 -6.99
N ASN A 236 -14.49 8.10 -7.29
CA ASN A 236 -14.93 7.40 -8.50
C ASN A 236 -14.34 6.00 -8.68
N ILE A 237 -13.68 5.44 -7.67
CA ILE A 237 -13.12 4.08 -7.69
C ILE A 237 -13.87 3.21 -6.69
N ASN A 238 -13.96 3.64 -5.43
CA ASN A 238 -14.57 2.88 -4.35
C ASN A 238 -15.29 3.77 -3.31
N ASP A 239 -15.64 5.01 -3.65
CA ASP A 239 -16.30 5.96 -2.77
C ASP A 239 -17.82 5.79 -2.68
N ASP A 240 -18.29 4.57 -2.89
CA ASP A 240 -19.67 4.16 -2.67
C ASP A 240 -19.77 2.92 -1.76
N PRO A 241 -20.86 2.79 -0.99
CA PRO A 241 -20.96 1.72 0.01
C PRO A 241 -21.10 0.33 -0.60
N ASP A 242 -21.65 0.17 -1.80
CA ASP A 242 -21.90 -1.12 -2.41
C ASP A 242 -20.58 -1.71 -2.96
N THR A 243 -19.73 -0.89 -3.57
CA THR A 243 -18.39 -1.28 -4.02
C THR A 243 -17.50 -1.69 -2.83
N LEU A 244 -17.49 -0.88 -1.75
CA LEU A 244 -16.71 -1.22 -0.54
C LEU A 244 -17.24 -2.49 0.15
N GLU A 245 -18.55 -2.66 0.23
CA GLU A 245 -19.16 -3.88 0.78
C GLU A 245 -18.74 -5.11 -0.02
N GLN A 246 -18.85 -5.06 -1.37
CA GLN A 246 -18.44 -6.16 -2.25
C GLN A 246 -16.95 -6.48 -2.08
N LEU A 247 -16.09 -5.47 -2.02
CA LEU A 247 -14.66 -5.63 -1.80
C LEU A 247 -14.38 -6.34 -0.47
N PHE A 248 -14.90 -5.80 0.63
CA PHE A 248 -14.57 -6.32 1.96
C PHE A 248 -15.17 -7.72 2.22
N ARG A 249 -16.38 -8.00 1.75
CA ARG A 249 -16.94 -9.36 1.77
C ARG A 249 -16.12 -10.32 0.90
N GLY A 250 -15.68 -9.85 -0.28
CA GLY A 250 -14.84 -10.61 -1.19
C GLY A 250 -13.50 -10.99 -0.57
N LEU A 251 -12.85 -10.07 0.11
CA LEU A 251 -11.59 -10.29 0.83
C LEU A 251 -11.75 -11.33 1.95
N VAL A 252 -12.78 -11.19 2.79
CA VAL A 252 -13.05 -12.14 3.88
C VAL A 252 -13.30 -13.55 3.33
N ARG A 253 -14.06 -13.69 2.21
CA ARG A 253 -14.25 -14.97 1.55
C ARG A 253 -12.96 -15.61 1.05
N CYS A 254 -11.94 -14.81 0.78
CA CYS A 254 -10.59 -15.28 0.42
C CYS A 254 -9.70 -15.59 1.64
N GLY A 255 -10.18 -15.38 2.87
CA GLY A 255 -9.35 -15.50 4.09
C GLY A 255 -8.49 -14.28 4.38
N VAL A 256 -8.77 -13.13 3.77
CA VAL A 256 -8.04 -11.87 3.97
C VAL A 256 -8.86 -10.96 4.88
N LYS A 257 -8.26 -10.48 5.98
CA LYS A 257 -8.90 -9.50 6.88
C LYS A 257 -8.75 -8.09 6.29
N PRO A 258 -9.85 -7.35 6.00
CA PRO A 258 -9.78 -5.91 5.77
C PRO A 258 -9.23 -5.23 7.04
N TYR A 259 -8.05 -4.63 6.92
CA TYR A 259 -7.31 -4.06 8.07
C TYR A 259 -7.52 -2.56 8.16
N TYR A 260 -7.13 -1.84 7.10
CA TYR A 260 -7.37 -0.40 7.00
C TYR A 260 -8.13 -0.04 5.72
N LEU A 261 -8.98 0.97 5.83
CA LEU A 261 -9.39 1.87 4.75
C LEU A 261 -8.69 3.21 5.03
N PHE A 262 -7.73 3.58 4.20
CA PHE A 262 -7.03 4.85 4.36
C PHE A 262 -7.76 6.00 3.70
N GLN A 263 -7.83 7.13 4.37
CA GLN A 263 -8.03 8.40 3.71
C GLN A 263 -6.87 8.66 2.74
N GLY A 264 -7.13 9.18 1.55
CA GLY A 264 -6.06 9.54 0.60
C GLY A 264 -5.12 10.57 1.21
N ASP A 265 -3.80 10.30 1.12
CA ASP A 265 -2.77 11.19 1.65
C ASP A 265 -2.74 12.54 0.92
N LEU A 266 -2.23 13.57 1.59
CA LEU A 266 -2.05 14.90 1.03
C LEU A 266 -0.81 14.97 0.11
N ALA A 267 -0.73 14.01 -0.83
CA ALA A 267 0.37 13.91 -1.78
C ALA A 267 0.13 14.80 -3.00
N SER A 268 1.17 15.53 -3.41
CA SER A 268 1.12 16.38 -4.61
C SER A 268 0.66 15.61 -5.83
N GLY A 269 -0.33 16.16 -6.55
CA GLY A 269 -0.88 15.55 -7.77
C GLY A 269 -1.87 14.41 -7.52
N THR A 270 -2.40 14.25 -6.31
CA THR A 270 -3.40 13.21 -6.00
C THR A 270 -4.77 13.75 -5.60
N ALA A 271 -4.96 15.08 -5.59
CA ALA A 271 -6.19 15.73 -5.15
C ALA A 271 -7.46 15.17 -5.79
N HIS A 272 -7.40 14.85 -7.07
CA HIS A 272 -8.54 14.34 -7.82
C HIS A 272 -9.02 12.95 -7.37
N PHE A 273 -8.20 12.21 -6.61
CA PHE A 273 -8.57 10.92 -5.99
C PHE A 273 -9.12 11.07 -4.58
N ARG A 274 -8.87 12.21 -3.90
CA ARG A 274 -9.29 12.34 -2.51
C ARG A 274 -10.79 12.50 -2.39
N VAL A 275 -11.32 11.80 -1.40
CA VAL A 275 -12.71 11.88 -0.95
C VAL A 275 -12.72 12.75 0.31
N PRO A 276 -13.67 13.68 0.50
CA PRO A 276 -13.77 14.43 1.75
C PRO A 276 -13.86 13.51 2.97
N LEU A 277 -13.21 13.90 4.07
CA LEU A 277 -13.15 13.09 5.29
C LEU A 277 -14.55 12.79 5.86
N SER A 278 -15.47 13.77 5.76
CA SER A 278 -16.90 13.62 6.12
C SER A 278 -17.56 12.48 5.35
N ARG A 279 -17.29 12.39 4.05
CA ARG A 279 -17.83 11.34 3.21
C ARG A 279 -17.29 9.96 3.60
N GLY A 280 -16.01 9.87 3.95
CA GLY A 280 -15.42 8.63 4.47
C GLY A 280 -16.08 8.18 5.77
N ILE A 281 -16.37 9.10 6.69
CA ILE A 281 -17.09 8.81 7.94
C ILE A 281 -18.52 8.30 7.63
N GLU A 282 -19.24 8.96 6.73
CA GLU A 282 -20.60 8.53 6.31
C GLU A 282 -20.58 7.12 5.70
N LEU A 283 -19.59 6.82 4.84
CA LEU A 283 -19.44 5.51 4.25
C LEU A 283 -19.20 4.43 5.31
N MET A 284 -18.33 4.70 6.29
CA MET A 284 -18.09 3.76 7.39
C MET A 284 -19.33 3.51 8.25
N GLN A 285 -20.15 4.53 8.49
CA GLN A 285 -21.43 4.37 9.20
C GLN A 285 -22.39 3.44 8.42
N LYS A 286 -22.49 3.62 7.09
CA LYS A 286 -23.28 2.74 6.22
C LYS A 286 -22.76 1.30 6.21
N LEU A 287 -21.45 1.13 6.14
CA LEU A 287 -20.82 -0.19 6.15
C LEU A 287 -21.00 -0.93 7.48
N ARG A 288 -21.00 -0.23 8.61
CA ARG A 288 -21.28 -0.84 9.92
C ARG A 288 -22.67 -1.43 10.03
N ALA A 289 -23.66 -0.82 9.37
CA ALA A 289 -25.00 -1.36 9.33
C ALA A 289 -25.11 -2.62 8.45
N ARG A 290 -24.13 -2.87 7.57
CA ARG A 290 -24.18 -3.93 6.55
C ARG A 290 -23.22 -5.07 6.81
N LEU A 291 -22.07 -4.81 7.46
CA LEU A 291 -20.95 -5.74 7.60
C LEU A 291 -20.73 -6.15 9.06
N SER A 292 -20.30 -7.39 9.25
CA SER A 292 -19.79 -7.82 10.56
C SER A 292 -18.41 -7.20 10.85
N GLY A 293 -18.00 -7.17 12.12
CA GLY A 293 -16.70 -6.69 12.54
C GLY A 293 -15.52 -7.40 11.84
N LEU A 294 -15.71 -8.64 11.39
CA LEU A 294 -14.69 -9.36 10.62
C LEU A 294 -14.40 -8.70 9.27
N ALA A 295 -15.42 -8.16 8.62
CA ALA A 295 -15.31 -7.51 7.30
C ALA A 295 -15.08 -6.00 7.38
N LEU A 296 -15.23 -5.37 8.55
CA LEU A 296 -15.01 -3.94 8.72
C LEU A 296 -13.52 -3.61 8.90
N PRO A 297 -12.93 -2.73 8.05
CA PRO A 297 -11.61 -2.16 8.30
C PRO A 297 -11.68 -1.02 9.33
N THR A 298 -10.52 -0.61 9.86
CA THR A 298 -10.38 0.68 10.53
C THR A 298 -10.22 1.79 9.49
N TYR A 299 -11.07 2.81 9.52
CA TYR A 299 -10.88 4.00 8.70
C TYR A 299 -9.82 4.89 9.35
N ALA A 300 -8.73 5.13 8.65
CA ALA A 300 -7.55 5.81 9.20
C ALA A 300 -7.05 6.92 8.29
N VAL A 301 -6.43 7.93 8.88
CA VAL A 301 -5.74 9.01 8.18
C VAL A 301 -4.33 9.15 8.74
N ASP A 302 -3.36 9.40 7.87
CA ASP A 302 -2.03 9.84 8.27
C ASP A 302 -2.03 11.37 8.39
N LEU A 303 -1.86 11.86 9.63
CA LEU A 303 -1.86 13.30 9.92
C LEU A 303 -0.53 13.93 9.49
N PRO A 304 -0.52 15.10 8.86
CA PRO A 304 0.72 15.80 8.52
C PRO A 304 1.59 16.01 9.77
N GLY A 305 2.73 15.30 9.84
CA GLY A 305 3.66 15.35 10.98
C GLY A 305 3.16 14.66 12.27
N GLY A 306 1.93 14.14 12.30
CA GLY A 306 1.30 13.59 13.50
C GLY A 306 1.14 12.08 13.53
N GLY A 307 1.44 11.39 12.42
CA GLY A 307 1.27 9.94 12.32
C GLY A 307 -0.18 9.48 12.10
N LYS A 308 -0.36 8.17 12.10
CA LYS A 308 -1.62 7.51 11.76
C LYS A 308 -2.61 7.48 12.92
N VAL A 309 -3.85 7.87 12.64
CA VAL A 309 -4.95 7.78 13.62
C VAL A 309 -6.22 7.19 13.00
N PRO A 310 -7.03 6.45 13.78
CA PRO A 310 -8.40 6.10 13.39
C PRO A 310 -9.26 7.36 13.37
N VAL A 311 -9.88 7.67 12.22
CA VAL A 311 -10.60 8.94 12.02
C VAL A 311 -11.71 9.14 13.05
N GLU A 312 -12.54 8.12 13.26
CA GLU A 312 -13.76 8.25 14.08
C GLU A 312 -13.49 8.48 15.57
N SER A 313 -12.40 7.93 16.10
CA SER A 313 -12.02 8.12 17.51
C SER A 313 -11.09 9.32 17.73
N ALA A 314 -10.39 9.76 16.67
CA ALA A 314 -9.46 10.87 16.73
C ALA A 314 -10.11 12.22 16.47
N LEU A 315 -11.26 12.27 15.77
CA LEU A 315 -11.94 13.53 15.43
C LEU A 315 -12.45 14.22 16.68
N LEU A 316 -11.95 15.43 16.94
CA LEU A 316 -12.33 16.26 18.08
C LEU A 316 -13.41 17.27 17.72
N ARG A 317 -13.25 17.98 16.60
CA ARG A 317 -14.19 19.00 16.12
C ARG A 317 -13.99 19.29 14.63
N VAL A 318 -15.00 19.93 14.06
CA VAL A 318 -14.98 20.40 12.66
C VAL A 318 -14.99 21.90 12.67
N GLU A 319 -14.01 22.52 12.02
CA GLU A 319 -13.89 23.97 11.83
C GLU A 319 -14.29 24.35 10.39
N ALA A 320 -14.31 25.63 10.07
CA ALA A 320 -14.73 26.10 8.76
C ALA A 320 -13.88 25.53 7.61
N ASP A 321 -12.55 25.45 7.83
CA ASP A 321 -11.54 25.07 6.85
C ASP A 321 -10.79 23.78 7.19
N ALA A 322 -11.05 23.17 8.36
CA ALA A 322 -10.32 21.99 8.81
C ALA A 322 -11.12 21.05 9.70
N TYR A 323 -10.70 19.80 9.70
CA TYR A 323 -10.97 18.83 10.76
C TYR A 323 -9.82 18.89 11.77
N VAL A 324 -10.16 18.90 13.06
CA VAL A 324 -9.16 18.84 14.14
C VAL A 324 -9.19 17.44 14.73
N LEU A 325 -8.06 16.74 14.64
CA LEU A 325 -7.91 15.37 15.11
C LEU A 325 -6.81 15.29 16.17
N ARG A 326 -6.97 14.35 17.10
CA ARG A 326 -5.97 14.04 18.12
C ARG A 326 -4.95 13.07 17.55
N GLY A 327 -3.66 13.46 17.55
CA GLY A 327 -2.55 12.60 17.18
C GLY A 327 -2.23 11.52 18.22
N PRO A 328 -1.38 10.54 17.88
CA PRO A 328 -0.93 9.51 18.81
C PRO A 328 -0.15 10.05 20.01
N ASP A 329 0.46 11.21 19.88
CA ASP A 329 1.16 11.97 20.91
C ASP A 329 0.23 12.80 21.83
N GLY A 330 -1.09 12.77 21.56
CA GLY A 330 -2.10 13.53 22.28
C GLY A 330 -2.28 14.97 21.80
N ALA A 331 -1.44 15.45 20.88
CA ALA A 331 -1.56 16.80 20.32
C ALA A 331 -2.72 16.90 19.31
N GLU A 332 -3.15 18.14 19.05
CA GLU A 332 -4.17 18.44 18.04
C GLU A 332 -3.52 18.73 16.69
N TYR A 333 -4.03 18.11 15.65
CA TYR A 333 -3.59 18.27 14.27
C TYR A 333 -4.74 18.74 13.38
N ARG A 334 -4.45 19.68 12.50
CA ARG A 334 -5.40 20.18 11.51
C ARG A 334 -5.25 19.38 10.20
N TYR A 335 -6.38 18.85 9.73
CA TYR A 335 -6.49 18.19 8.43
C TYR A 335 -7.42 19.04 7.55
N PRO A 336 -7.05 19.39 6.32
CA PRO A 336 -7.82 20.29 5.48
C PRO A 336 -9.23 19.76 5.23
N ARG A 337 -10.20 20.67 5.23
CA ARG A 337 -11.58 20.38 4.86
C ARG A 337 -11.75 20.64 3.37
N GLU A 338 -11.81 19.58 2.61
CA GLU A 338 -12.13 19.63 1.18
C GLU A 338 -13.66 19.71 1.02
N GLU A 339 -14.13 20.53 0.09
CA GLU A 339 -15.54 20.58 -0.25
C GLU A 339 -15.90 19.37 -1.14
N ASP A 340 -17.11 18.85 -0.95
CA ASP A 340 -17.68 17.91 -1.90
C ASP A 340 -17.83 18.60 -3.25
N PRO A 341 -17.37 17.99 -4.35
CA PRO A 341 -17.71 18.50 -5.67
C PRO A 341 -19.24 18.47 -5.84
N PRO A 342 -19.79 19.37 -6.66
CA PRO A 342 -21.21 19.33 -6.93
C PRO A 342 -21.63 17.95 -7.44
N PRO A 343 -22.80 17.45 -7.05
CA PRO A 343 -23.31 16.17 -7.54
C PRO A 343 -23.35 16.17 -9.06
N ARG A 344 -22.94 15.05 -9.67
CA ARG A 344 -22.98 14.87 -11.13
C ARG A 344 -24.40 14.75 -11.62
#